data_f7d2b0c9d637c8108537154f95557b21
#
_entry.id   f7d2b0c9d637c8108537154f95557b21
#
_cell.length_a   1.000
_cell.length_b   1.000
_cell.length_c   1.000
_cell.angle_alpha   90.00
_cell.angle_beta   90.00
_cell.angle_gamma   90.00
#
_symmetry.space_group_name_H-M   'P 1'
#
loop_
_entity.id
_entity.type
_entity.pdbx_description
1 polymer ?
#
loop_
_entity_poly.entity_id
_entity_poly.type
_entity_poly.pdbx_seq_one_letter_code
_entity_poly.pdbx_strand_id
1 'polypeptide(L)' 'MSEEHKMTKQDKLVLTITLASIFFGVFALGLVGLIVNLLS' A
#
# COMPACT_ATOMS: atom_id res chain seq x y z
N MET A 1 -10.30 -7.08 -18.66
CA MET A 1 -10.71 -6.69 -18.30
C MET A 1 -11.18 -5.75 -18.45
N SER A 2 -11.56 -5.26 -18.59
CA SER A 2 -11.85 -4.37 -18.80
C SER A 2 -12.64 -3.85 -18.28
N GLU A 3 -12.95 -3.17 -18.06
CA GLU A 3 -13.58 -2.70 -17.53
C GLU A 3 -14.27 -1.76 -17.79
N GLU A 4 -15.06 -1.52 -18.15
CA GLU A 4 -15.80 -0.57 -18.32
C GLU A 4 -16.29 -0.01 -17.13
N HIS A 5 -15.90 -0.16 -16.01
CA HIS A 5 -16.34 0.39 -14.85
C HIS A 5 -15.91 1.81 -14.81
N LYS A 6 -16.81 2.78 -14.72
CA LYS A 6 -16.43 4.09 -14.67
C LYS A 6 -16.14 4.42 -13.27
N MET A 7 -14.98 4.66 -12.75
CA MET A 7 -14.68 5.01 -11.40
C MET A 7 -14.72 6.49 -11.24
N THR A 8 -15.30 6.99 -10.17
CA THR A 8 -15.30 8.41 -9.92
C THR A 8 -13.96 8.81 -9.36
N LYS A 9 -13.70 10.09 -9.27
CA LYS A 9 -12.47 10.58 -8.75
C LYS A 9 -12.30 10.16 -7.32
N GLN A 10 -13.38 10.16 -6.57
CA GLN A 10 -13.30 9.76 -5.19
C GLN A 10 -12.96 8.29 -5.06
N ASP A 11 -13.54 7.46 -5.89
CA ASP A 11 -13.26 6.04 -5.84
C ASP A 11 -11.79 5.78 -6.14
N LYS A 12 -11.27 6.48 -7.12
CA LYS A 12 -9.88 6.30 -7.49
C LYS A 12 -8.98 6.75 -6.37
N LEU A 13 -9.36 7.83 -5.70
CA LEU A 13 -8.54 8.34 -4.61
C LEU A 13 -8.51 7.35 -3.45
N VAL A 14 -9.66 6.81 -3.10
CA VAL A 14 -9.73 5.87 -1.99
C VAL A 14 -8.90 4.62 -2.32
N LEU A 15 -9.00 4.16 -3.54
CA LEU A 15 -8.23 2.99 -3.93
C LEU A 15 -6.74 3.27 -3.86
N THR A 16 -6.31 4.43 -4.33
CA THR A 16 -4.90 4.76 -4.33
C THR A 16 -4.37 4.88 -2.90
N ILE A 17 -5.14 5.51 -2.04
CA ILE A 17 -4.70 5.68 -0.66
C ILE A 17 -4.64 4.33 0.04
N THR A 18 -5.61 3.48 -0.21
CA THR A 18 -5.62 2.17 0.42
C THR A 18 -4.41 1.35 -0.03
N LEU A 19 -4.15 1.36 -1.31
CA LEU A 19 -3.02 0.62 -1.83
C LEU A 19 -1.72 1.16 -1.28
N ALA A 20 -1.58 2.47 -1.26
CA ALA A 20 -0.36 3.09 -0.75
C ALA A 20 -0.19 2.79 0.73
N SER A 21 -1.30 2.75 1.46
CA SER A 21 -1.24 2.48 2.88
C SER A 21 -0.74 1.06 3.14
N ILE A 22 -1.27 0.10 2.39
CA ILE A 22 -0.85 -1.28 2.54
C ILE A 22 0.62 -1.42 2.16
N PHE A 23 0.99 -0.80 1.06
CA PHE A 23 2.36 -0.88 0.60
C PHE A 23 3.31 -0.28 1.63
N PHE A 24 2.93 0.85 2.19
CA PHE A 24 3.74 1.52 3.18
C PHE A 24 3.86 0.65 4.43
N GLY A 25 2.77 0.04 4.85
CA GLY A 25 2.78 -0.80 6.04
C GLY A 25 3.70 -2.00 5.88
N VAL A 26 3.61 -2.67 4.74
CA VAL A 26 4.45 -3.83 4.51
C VAL A 26 5.91 -3.43 4.44
N PHE A 27 6.17 -2.29 3.80
CA PHE A 27 7.55 -1.83 3.68
C PHE A 27 8.12 -1.45 5.03
N ALA A 28 7.33 -0.77 5.84
CA ALA A 28 7.79 -0.37 7.17
C ALA A 28 8.04 -1.58 8.04
N LEU A 29 7.16 -2.56 7.95
CA LEU A 29 7.32 -3.76 8.74
C LEU A 29 8.60 -4.49 8.33
N GLY A 30 8.87 -4.58 7.05
CA GLY A 30 10.07 -5.21 6.57
C GLY A 30 11.32 -4.48 7.03
N LEU A 31 11.25 -3.16 7.05
CA LEU A 31 12.39 -2.37 7.47
C LEU A 31 12.66 -2.60 8.95
N VAL A 32 11.63 -2.58 9.76
CA VAL A 32 11.79 -2.77 11.19
C VAL A 32 12.36 -4.16 11.46
N GLY A 33 11.85 -5.15 10.75
CA GLY A 33 12.35 -6.51 10.93
C GLY A 33 13.83 -6.61 10.56
N LEU A 34 14.21 -5.93 9.50
CA LEU A 34 15.59 -5.96 9.07
C LEU A 34 16.49 -5.30 10.10
N ILE A 35 16.07 -4.17 10.63
CA ILE A 35 16.85 -3.45 11.62
C ILE A 35 17.04 -4.30 12.86
N VAL A 36 15.94 -4.92 13.31
CA VAL A 36 16.01 -5.76 14.51
C VAL A 36 16.95 -6.94 14.25
N ASN A 37 16.87 -7.51 13.07
CA ASN A 37 17.71 -8.63 12.74
C ASN A 37 19.19 -8.22 12.75
N LEU A 38 19.48 -7.04 12.25
CA LEU A 38 20.84 -6.59 12.20
C LEU A 38 21.38 -6.25 13.59
N LEU A 39 20.53 -5.68 14.40
CA LEU A 39 20.97 -5.25 15.72
C LEU A 39 21.02 -6.41 16.71
N SER A 40 20.22 -7.43 16.48
CA SER A 40 20.23 -8.53 17.42
C SER A 40 21.00 -9.71 16.85
#